data_ea6278c0015c402d33dec079029d92d3
#
_entry.id   ea6278c0015c402d33dec079029d92d3
#
_cell.length_a   1.000
_cell.length_b   1.000
_cell.length_c   1.000
_cell.angle_alpha   90.00
_cell.angle_beta   90.00
_cell.angle_gamma   90.00
#
_symmetry.space_group_name_H-M   'P 1'
#
loop_
_entity.id
_entity.type
_entity.pdbx_description
1 polymer ?
#
loop_
_entity_poly.entity_id
_entity_poly.type
_entity_poly.pdbx_seq_one_letter_code
_entity_poly.pdbx_strand_id
1 'polypeptide(L)'
;VLYIQGTPGVGKTTLANEVALKIKTQGELRNNKSDIYSASSRNPFDDYYGQDIVILDDLRPDSLSASDWLKVFDPLNSANMSARYKNKLVVPRVIVVANYQSPLKFFSEIKGEDVNQFVRRVNSMISIESKQFPHFDFDNIYNLSEVVKLSTPRNLRISQDEFLTLNFDFKTIIDKNDDKEKFIKQALDEYILPRAFPPEINSPSANGLSINKTT
;
A
#
# COMPACT_ATOMS: atom_id res chain seq x y z
N VAL A 1 2.60 1.96 0.71
CA VAL A 1 1.52 0.98 0.83
C VAL A 1 0.37 1.38 -0.07
N LEU A 2 -0.08 0.48 -0.94
CA LEU A 2 -1.31 0.58 -1.72
C LEU A 2 -2.40 -0.25 -1.03
N TYR A 3 -3.53 0.34 -0.74
CA TYR A 3 -4.67 -0.35 -0.11
C TYR A 3 -5.81 -0.52 -1.13
N ILE A 4 -6.31 -1.73 -1.30
CA ILE A 4 -7.43 -2.06 -2.20
C ILE A 4 -8.62 -2.47 -1.34
N GLN A 5 -9.68 -1.69 -1.40
CA GLN A 5 -10.92 -1.91 -0.66
C GLN A 5 -12.06 -2.28 -1.60
N GLY A 6 -12.98 -3.13 -1.12
CA GLY A 6 -14.24 -3.43 -1.81
C GLY A 6 -14.98 -4.58 -1.15
N THR A 7 -16.25 -4.73 -1.44
CA THR A 7 -17.08 -5.82 -0.91
C THR A 7 -16.54 -7.20 -1.33
N PRO A 8 -16.90 -8.28 -0.64
CA PRO A 8 -16.55 -9.64 -1.07
C PRO A 8 -17.01 -9.91 -2.51
N GLY A 9 -16.16 -10.58 -3.30
CA GLY A 9 -16.47 -10.97 -4.67
C GLY A 9 -16.24 -9.94 -5.76
N VAL A 10 -15.89 -8.66 -5.46
CA VAL A 10 -15.65 -7.61 -6.48
C VAL A 10 -14.30 -7.71 -7.21
N GLY A 11 -13.49 -8.73 -6.94
CA GLY A 11 -12.21 -8.93 -7.63
C GLY A 11 -11.01 -8.21 -7.03
N LYS A 12 -11.00 -7.87 -5.72
CA LYS A 12 -9.86 -7.24 -5.02
C LYS A 12 -8.55 -8.03 -5.20
N THR A 13 -8.59 -9.33 -4.92
CA THR A 13 -7.43 -10.23 -5.06
C THR A 13 -6.92 -10.26 -6.50
N THR A 14 -7.84 -10.32 -7.47
CA THR A 14 -7.47 -10.27 -8.91
C THR A 14 -6.78 -8.95 -9.25
N LEU A 15 -7.35 -7.82 -8.81
CA LEU A 15 -6.75 -6.51 -9.04
C LEU A 15 -5.39 -6.37 -8.34
N ALA A 16 -5.26 -6.87 -7.10
CA ALA A 16 -3.99 -6.83 -6.37
C ALA A 16 -2.88 -7.60 -7.10
N ASN A 17 -3.18 -8.80 -7.60
CA ASN A 17 -2.24 -9.60 -8.39
C ASN A 17 -1.88 -8.93 -9.72
N GLU A 18 -2.86 -8.36 -10.41
CA GLU A 18 -2.65 -7.68 -11.68
C GLU A 18 -1.76 -6.43 -11.52
N VAL A 19 -2.02 -5.61 -10.51
CA VAL A 19 -1.20 -4.44 -10.17
C VAL A 19 0.21 -4.87 -9.79
N ALA A 20 0.36 -5.90 -8.95
CA ALA A 20 1.65 -6.43 -8.54
C ALA A 20 2.45 -6.94 -9.74
N LEU A 21 1.81 -7.66 -10.66
CA LEU A 21 2.46 -8.16 -11.88
C LEU A 21 2.93 -7.02 -12.79
N LYS A 22 2.12 -5.98 -12.97
CA LYS A 22 2.50 -4.80 -13.76
C LYS A 22 3.67 -4.05 -13.10
N ILE A 23 3.69 -3.92 -11.75
CA ILE A 23 4.83 -3.35 -11.01
C ILE A 23 6.08 -4.20 -11.21
N LYS A 24 5.97 -5.54 -11.11
CA LYS A 24 7.08 -6.47 -11.36
C LYS A 24 7.67 -6.25 -12.74
N THR A 25 6.86 -6.29 -13.79
CA THR A 25 7.29 -6.10 -15.18
C THR A 25 8.01 -4.74 -15.35
N GLN A 26 7.48 -3.68 -14.78
CA GLN A 26 8.11 -2.36 -14.83
C GLN A 26 9.42 -2.28 -14.03
N GLY A 27 9.53 -3.02 -12.93
CA GLY A 27 10.78 -3.16 -12.18
C GLY A 27 11.85 -3.89 -12.97
N GLU A 28 11.51 -5.01 -13.58
CA GLU A 28 12.42 -5.80 -14.43
C GLU A 28 12.94 -4.99 -15.61
N LEU A 29 12.08 -4.19 -16.28
CA LEU A 29 12.48 -3.28 -17.35
C LEU A 29 13.49 -2.20 -16.89
N ARG A 30 13.54 -1.91 -15.59
CA ARG A 30 14.49 -0.98 -14.96
C ARG A 30 15.69 -1.68 -14.31
N ASN A 31 15.92 -2.97 -14.62
CA ASN A 31 16.93 -3.82 -13.99
C ASN A 31 16.82 -3.90 -12.45
N ASN A 32 15.62 -3.73 -11.92
CA ASN A 32 15.36 -3.94 -10.50
C ASN A 32 14.83 -5.37 -10.29
N LYS A 33 15.35 -6.05 -9.27
CA LYS A 33 14.70 -7.27 -8.78
C LYS A 33 13.28 -6.90 -8.34
N SER A 34 12.28 -7.69 -8.72
CA SER A 34 10.87 -7.33 -8.47
C SER A 34 10.01 -8.58 -8.28
N ASP A 35 10.46 -9.48 -7.41
CA ASP A 35 9.70 -10.69 -7.08
C ASP A 35 8.47 -10.39 -6.23
N ILE A 36 7.40 -11.18 -6.44
CA ILE A 36 6.14 -11.06 -5.73
C ILE A 36 6.05 -12.13 -4.66
N TYR A 37 5.61 -11.74 -3.47
CA TYR A 37 5.22 -12.61 -2.38
C TYR A 37 3.74 -12.37 -2.03
N SER A 38 2.96 -13.44 -1.98
CA SER A 38 1.58 -13.39 -1.49
C SER A 38 1.53 -14.00 -0.09
N ALA A 39 1.15 -13.20 0.90
CA ALA A 39 1.15 -13.58 2.29
C ALA A 39 -0.05 -14.49 2.63
N SER A 40 0.19 -15.48 3.47
CA SER A 40 -0.87 -16.29 4.06
C SER A 40 -1.64 -15.51 5.12
N SER A 41 -2.90 -15.88 5.37
CA SER A 41 -3.76 -15.25 6.38
C SER A 41 -3.28 -15.46 7.83
N ARG A 42 -2.48 -16.49 8.06
CA ARG A 42 -1.83 -16.76 9.36
C ARG A 42 -0.33 -16.71 9.19
N ASN A 43 0.37 -16.01 10.11
CA ASN A 43 1.82 -15.83 10.04
C ASN A 43 2.27 -15.30 8.66
N PRO A 44 1.86 -14.08 8.27
CA PRO A 44 1.94 -13.60 6.90
C PRO A 44 3.34 -13.54 6.31
N PHE A 45 4.41 -13.69 7.12
CA PHE A 45 5.79 -13.62 6.67
C PHE A 45 6.60 -14.92 6.85
N ASP A 46 5.96 -16.06 7.18
CA ASP A 46 6.67 -17.33 7.39
C ASP A 46 7.47 -17.78 6.15
N ASP A 47 6.94 -17.55 4.95
CA ASP A 47 7.55 -17.95 3.68
C ASP A 47 8.14 -16.75 2.90
N TYR A 48 8.30 -15.60 3.54
CA TYR A 48 8.94 -14.44 2.92
C TYR A 48 10.45 -14.61 2.85
N TYR A 49 11.07 -14.37 1.69
CA TYR A 49 12.50 -14.50 1.44
C TYR A 49 13.12 -13.26 0.76
N GLY A 50 12.60 -12.07 1.05
CA GLY A 50 13.13 -10.82 0.54
C GLY A 50 12.55 -10.39 -0.81
N GLN A 51 11.34 -10.79 -1.12
CA GLN A 51 10.63 -10.32 -2.31
C GLN A 51 10.30 -8.82 -2.20
N ASP A 52 10.41 -8.11 -3.32
CA ASP A 52 10.23 -6.65 -3.36
C ASP A 52 8.77 -6.21 -3.31
N ILE A 53 7.85 -7.07 -3.76
CA ILE A 53 6.42 -6.79 -3.81
C ILE A 53 5.72 -7.78 -2.89
N VAL A 54 4.98 -7.28 -1.92
CA VAL A 54 4.21 -8.10 -0.97
C VAL A 54 2.72 -7.85 -1.16
N ILE A 55 1.94 -8.91 -1.33
CA ILE A 55 0.48 -8.86 -1.34
C ILE A 55 -0.02 -9.40 -0.01
N LEU A 56 -0.75 -8.57 0.74
CA LEU A 56 -1.44 -8.91 1.97
C LEU A 56 -2.93 -9.01 1.66
N ASP A 57 -3.39 -10.23 1.35
CA ASP A 57 -4.78 -10.45 0.93
C ASP A 57 -5.62 -10.96 2.09
N ASP A 58 -6.71 -10.28 2.37
CA ASP A 58 -7.73 -10.60 3.38
C ASP A 58 -7.17 -10.92 4.79
N LEU A 59 -6.08 -10.22 5.15
CA LEU A 59 -5.53 -10.32 6.50
C LEU A 59 -6.48 -9.68 7.51
N ARG A 60 -6.45 -10.22 8.73
CA ARG A 60 -7.19 -9.66 9.86
C ARG A 60 -6.32 -8.69 10.64
N PRO A 61 -6.91 -7.71 11.35
CA PRO A 61 -6.15 -6.78 12.19
C PRO A 61 -5.24 -7.46 13.22
N ASP A 62 -5.66 -8.63 13.73
CA ASP A 62 -4.93 -9.44 14.72
C ASP A 62 -3.91 -10.42 14.10
N SER A 63 -3.73 -10.42 12.78
CA SER A 63 -2.73 -11.27 12.10
C SER A 63 -1.29 -10.89 12.47
N LEU A 64 -1.06 -9.65 12.89
CA LEU A 64 0.22 -9.13 13.39
C LEU A 64 -0.02 -8.27 14.64
N SER A 65 1.02 -8.12 15.47
CA SER A 65 0.99 -7.12 16.53
C SER A 65 0.94 -5.69 15.96
N ALA A 66 0.43 -4.73 16.73
CA ALA A 66 0.43 -3.32 16.31
C ALA A 66 1.84 -2.82 15.93
N SER A 67 2.84 -3.18 16.76
CA SER A 67 4.24 -2.85 16.48
C SER A 67 4.76 -3.46 15.18
N ASP A 68 4.34 -4.69 14.86
CA ASP A 68 4.78 -5.36 13.64
C ASP A 68 4.07 -4.77 12.41
N TRP A 69 2.79 -4.44 12.50
CA TRP A 69 2.10 -3.67 11.45
C TRP A 69 2.82 -2.35 11.12
N LEU A 70 3.21 -1.59 12.17
CA LEU A 70 3.94 -0.33 11.99
C LEU A 70 5.30 -0.53 11.32
N LYS A 71 6.03 -1.58 11.70
CA LYS A 71 7.33 -1.92 11.10
C LYS A 71 7.18 -2.32 9.63
N VAL A 72 6.22 -3.19 9.31
CA VAL A 72 5.99 -3.65 7.92
C VAL A 72 5.66 -2.48 7.00
N PHE A 73 4.87 -1.53 7.48
CA PHE A 73 4.45 -0.37 6.69
C PHE A 73 5.46 0.79 6.72
N ASP A 74 6.56 0.68 7.45
CA ASP A 74 7.58 1.73 7.49
C ASP A 74 8.43 1.71 6.21
N PRO A 75 8.38 2.76 5.37
CA PRO A 75 9.11 2.77 4.11
C PRO A 75 10.61 3.02 4.27
N LEU A 76 11.06 3.41 5.46
CA LEU A 76 12.45 3.85 5.73
C LEU A 76 13.26 2.81 6.50
N ASN A 77 12.60 1.89 7.16
CA ASN A 77 13.27 0.93 8.03
C ASN A 77 13.01 -0.51 7.59
N SER A 78 14.07 -1.30 7.59
CA SER A 78 13.95 -2.74 7.50
C SER A 78 13.29 -3.29 8.77
N ALA A 79 12.26 -4.09 8.61
CA ALA A 79 11.53 -4.68 9.73
C ALA A 79 12.05 -6.08 10.06
N ASN A 80 12.59 -6.26 11.26
CA ASN A 80 12.77 -7.60 11.81
C ASN A 80 11.42 -8.09 12.32
N MET A 81 10.82 -9.04 11.59
CA MET A 81 9.54 -9.64 11.90
C MET A 81 9.72 -10.97 12.59
N SER A 82 8.90 -11.20 13.60
CA SER A 82 8.79 -12.52 14.23
C SER A 82 8.08 -13.47 13.26
N ALA A 83 8.79 -14.44 12.72
CA ALA A 83 8.23 -15.57 12.00
C ALA A 83 8.32 -16.82 12.89
N ARG A 84 7.48 -17.81 12.63
CA ARG A 84 7.22 -18.96 13.53
C ARG A 84 8.48 -19.65 14.08
N TYR A 85 9.60 -19.60 13.35
CA TYR A 85 10.86 -20.27 13.75
C TYR A 85 12.11 -19.41 13.60
N LYS A 86 12.02 -18.22 12.99
CA LYS A 86 13.15 -17.33 12.74
C LYS A 86 12.65 -15.89 12.62
N ASN A 87 13.46 -14.95 13.10
CA ASN A 87 13.24 -13.55 12.74
C ASN A 87 13.59 -13.34 11.27
N LYS A 88 12.70 -12.70 10.53
CA LYS A 88 12.88 -12.38 9.10
C LYS A 88 12.99 -10.88 8.89
N LEU A 89 13.94 -10.49 8.06
CA LEU A 89 14.04 -9.11 7.61
C LEU A 89 13.04 -8.88 6.49
N VAL A 90 12.04 -8.02 6.74
CA VAL A 90 11.00 -7.67 5.78
C VAL A 90 11.28 -6.25 5.27
N VAL A 91 11.56 -6.12 3.97
CA VAL A 91 11.97 -4.86 3.30
C VAL A 91 11.33 -4.74 1.92
N PRO A 92 10.02 -4.87 1.79
CA PRO A 92 9.40 -4.77 0.49
C PRO A 92 9.43 -3.32 -0.02
N ARG A 93 9.63 -3.17 -1.31
CA ARG A 93 9.49 -1.88 -2.01
C ARG A 93 8.03 -1.45 -2.09
N VAL A 94 7.14 -2.40 -2.35
CA VAL A 94 5.71 -2.18 -2.49
C VAL A 94 4.93 -3.19 -1.65
N ILE A 95 3.96 -2.70 -0.91
CA ILE A 95 2.98 -3.54 -0.22
C ILE A 95 1.61 -3.22 -0.80
N VAL A 96 0.91 -4.25 -1.25
CA VAL A 96 -0.48 -4.19 -1.70
C VAL A 96 -1.34 -4.89 -0.66
N VAL A 97 -2.22 -4.16 -0.02
CA VAL A 97 -3.20 -4.69 0.94
C VAL A 97 -4.54 -4.81 0.23
N ALA A 98 -5.13 -5.99 0.19
CA ALA A 98 -6.49 -6.19 -0.30
C ALA A 98 -7.40 -6.59 0.87
N ASN A 99 -8.46 -5.81 1.13
CA ASN A 99 -9.36 -6.06 2.24
C ASN A 99 -10.78 -5.56 1.94
N TYR A 100 -11.78 -6.13 2.62
CA TYR A 100 -13.17 -5.68 2.53
C TYR A 100 -13.44 -4.44 3.40
N GLN A 101 -12.69 -4.27 4.50
CA GLN A 101 -12.79 -3.11 5.38
C GLN A 101 -12.08 -1.91 4.76
N SER A 102 -12.55 -0.71 5.08
CA SER A 102 -11.77 0.51 4.80
C SER A 102 -10.48 0.52 5.63
N PRO A 103 -9.42 1.22 5.18
CA PRO A 103 -8.19 1.36 5.97
C PRO A 103 -8.48 1.86 7.38
N LEU A 104 -9.36 2.85 7.50
CA LEU A 104 -9.73 3.41 8.80
C LEU A 104 -10.36 2.36 9.72
N LYS A 105 -11.32 1.58 9.22
CA LYS A 105 -11.98 0.54 9.99
C LYS A 105 -11.00 -0.57 10.36
N PHE A 106 -10.20 -1.03 9.42
CA PHE A 106 -9.20 -2.05 9.64
C PHE A 106 -8.19 -1.65 10.73
N PHE A 107 -7.60 -0.46 10.61
CA PHE A 107 -6.59 0.00 11.57
C PHE A 107 -7.17 0.40 12.93
N SER A 108 -8.43 0.82 13.00
CA SER A 108 -9.09 1.09 14.29
C SER A 108 -9.28 -0.16 15.15
N GLU A 109 -9.27 -1.34 14.55
CA GLU A 109 -9.37 -2.62 15.28
C GLU A 109 -8.01 -3.10 15.84
N ILE A 110 -6.90 -2.50 15.41
CA ILE A 110 -5.56 -2.81 15.93
C ILE A 110 -5.37 -2.08 17.26
N LYS A 111 -5.30 -2.84 18.35
CA LYS A 111 -5.15 -2.30 19.69
C LYS A 111 -3.70 -1.88 19.99
N GLY A 112 -3.54 -0.83 20.77
CA GLY A 112 -2.25 -0.43 21.36
C GLY A 112 -1.53 0.70 20.65
N GLU A 113 -2.04 1.18 19.49
CA GLU A 113 -1.43 2.28 18.73
C GLU A 113 -2.49 3.22 18.16
N ASP A 114 -2.10 4.48 17.94
CA ASP A 114 -2.98 5.47 17.29
C ASP A 114 -3.16 5.12 15.80
N VAL A 115 -4.42 5.09 15.37
CA VAL A 115 -4.81 4.81 13.98
C VAL A 115 -4.10 5.72 12.97
N ASN A 116 -3.79 6.96 13.33
CA ASN A 116 -3.05 7.90 12.49
C ASN A 116 -1.64 7.39 12.14
N GLN A 117 -1.04 6.57 13.02
CA GLN A 117 0.27 5.98 12.76
C GLN A 117 0.25 5.02 11.58
N PHE A 118 -0.88 4.34 11.36
CA PHE A 118 -1.08 3.43 10.23
C PHE A 118 -1.53 4.18 8.98
N VAL A 119 -2.55 5.03 9.09
CA VAL A 119 -3.14 5.75 7.95
C VAL A 119 -2.09 6.56 7.20
N ARG A 120 -1.19 7.26 7.89
CA ARG A 120 -0.11 8.05 7.26
C ARG A 120 0.85 7.23 6.39
N ARG A 121 0.89 5.91 6.56
CA ARG A 121 1.75 5.00 5.80
C ARG A 121 1.07 4.41 4.57
N VAL A 122 -0.24 4.54 4.48
CA VAL A 122 -1.00 4.22 3.26
C VAL A 122 -0.83 5.38 2.29
N ASN A 123 -0.16 5.16 1.17
CA ASN A 123 0.06 6.21 0.19
C ASN A 123 -1.15 6.41 -0.72
N SER A 124 -1.77 5.30 -1.12
CA SER A 124 -2.87 5.30 -2.08
C SER A 124 -3.89 4.24 -1.72
N MET A 125 -5.15 4.52 -1.99
CA MET A 125 -6.26 3.59 -1.81
C MET A 125 -7.05 3.46 -3.11
N ILE A 126 -7.28 2.22 -3.55
CA ILE A 126 -8.24 1.90 -4.61
C ILE A 126 -9.50 1.38 -3.94
N SER A 127 -10.64 2.00 -4.23
CA SER A 127 -11.94 1.45 -3.86
C SER A 127 -12.64 0.87 -5.09
N ILE A 128 -13.19 -0.34 -4.92
CA ILE A 128 -13.99 -1.03 -5.94
C ILE A 128 -15.42 -1.09 -5.45
N GLU A 129 -16.30 -0.45 -6.18
CA GLU A 129 -17.74 -0.46 -5.93
C GLU A 129 -18.44 -1.25 -7.03
N SER A 130 -19.28 -2.22 -6.67
CA SER A 130 -20.10 -2.96 -7.63
C SER A 130 -21.40 -2.21 -7.88
N LYS A 131 -21.68 -1.89 -9.15
CA LYS A 131 -23.00 -1.45 -9.56
C LYS A 131 -23.93 -2.67 -9.59
N GLN A 132 -24.91 -2.74 -8.71
CA GLN A 132 -26.01 -3.67 -8.85
C GLN A 132 -27.00 -3.13 -9.90
N PHE A 133 -26.95 -3.68 -11.12
CA PHE A 133 -28.04 -3.53 -12.06
C PHE A 133 -29.05 -4.69 -11.89
N PRO A 134 -30.37 -4.45 -12.09
CA PRO A 134 -31.39 -5.50 -11.90
C PRO A 134 -31.27 -6.68 -12.87
N HIS A 135 -30.43 -6.61 -13.89
CA HIS A 135 -30.25 -7.62 -14.94
C HIS A 135 -28.77 -7.86 -15.27
N PHE A 136 -28.12 -8.70 -14.51
CA PHE A 136 -26.99 -9.59 -14.84
C PHE A 136 -25.59 -9.07 -15.18
N ASP A 137 -25.27 -7.80 -15.23
CA ASP A 137 -23.88 -7.35 -15.41
C ASP A 137 -23.40 -6.57 -14.19
N PHE A 138 -22.36 -7.12 -13.51
CA PHE A 138 -21.67 -6.45 -12.43
C PHE A 138 -20.58 -5.57 -13.02
N ASP A 139 -20.94 -4.36 -13.39
CA ASP A 139 -19.93 -3.35 -13.70
C ASP A 139 -19.34 -2.82 -12.39
N ASN A 140 -18.03 -2.93 -12.26
CA ASN A 140 -17.31 -2.35 -11.14
C ASN A 140 -16.94 -0.89 -11.46
N ILE A 141 -17.02 -0.05 -10.44
CA ILE A 141 -16.48 1.31 -10.46
C ILE A 141 -15.19 1.32 -9.64
N TYR A 142 -14.15 1.89 -10.22
CA TYR A 142 -12.84 2.01 -9.61
C TYR A 142 -12.56 3.47 -9.27
N ASN A 143 -12.12 3.71 -8.04
CA ASN A 143 -11.68 5.03 -7.59
C ASN A 143 -10.26 4.93 -7.01
N LEU A 144 -9.42 5.90 -7.31
CA LEU A 144 -8.10 6.04 -6.68
C LEU A 144 -8.09 7.27 -5.78
N SER A 145 -7.66 7.10 -4.55
CA SER A 145 -7.47 8.19 -3.60
C SER A 145 -6.05 8.19 -3.05
N GLU A 146 -5.56 9.38 -2.74
CA GLU A 146 -4.27 9.61 -2.08
C GLU A 146 -4.48 10.08 -0.65
N VAL A 147 -3.61 9.64 0.27
CA VAL A 147 -3.64 10.10 1.65
C VAL A 147 -3.06 11.51 1.74
N VAL A 148 -3.84 12.42 2.27
CA VAL A 148 -3.43 13.83 2.49
C VAL A 148 -3.51 14.19 3.96
N LYS A 149 -2.54 14.99 4.43
CA LYS A 149 -2.56 15.52 5.80
C LYS A 149 -3.58 16.65 5.90
N LEU A 150 -4.42 16.60 6.92
CA LEU A 150 -5.39 17.66 7.21
C LEU A 150 -4.70 18.83 7.92
N SER A 151 -5.04 20.05 7.53
CA SER A 151 -4.63 21.27 8.24
C SER A 151 -5.30 21.38 9.62
N THR A 152 -6.52 20.89 9.73
CA THR A 152 -7.28 20.82 11.00
C THR A 152 -7.74 19.37 11.19
N PRO A 153 -7.41 18.73 12.31
CA PRO A 153 -7.91 17.40 12.62
C PRO A 153 -9.42 17.35 12.64
N ARG A 154 -10.00 16.24 12.19
CA ARG A 154 -11.43 16.00 12.28
C ARG A 154 -11.75 14.81 13.18
N ASN A 155 -12.83 14.90 13.92
CA ASN A 155 -13.33 13.79 14.71
C ASN A 155 -14.31 12.98 13.86
N LEU A 156 -14.07 11.67 13.82
CA LEU A 156 -14.93 10.68 13.18
C LEU A 156 -15.49 9.74 14.24
N ARG A 157 -16.76 9.42 14.14
CA ARG A 157 -17.38 8.40 14.96
C ARG A 157 -17.19 7.04 14.30
N ILE A 158 -16.54 6.11 14.98
CA ILE A 158 -16.29 4.75 14.49
C ILE A 158 -17.25 3.72 15.09
N SER A 159 -17.75 4.00 16.30
CA SER A 159 -18.80 3.22 16.96
C SER A 159 -19.70 4.17 17.76
N GLN A 160 -20.75 3.63 18.44
CA GLN A 160 -21.65 4.48 19.22
C GLN A 160 -20.94 5.28 20.32
N ASP A 161 -19.88 4.71 20.89
CA ASP A 161 -19.18 5.26 22.07
C ASP A 161 -17.73 5.68 21.78
N GLU A 162 -17.23 5.48 20.55
CA GLU A 162 -15.84 5.75 20.20
C GLU A 162 -15.71 6.84 19.16
N PHE A 163 -14.82 7.79 19.43
CA PHE A 163 -14.43 8.85 18.52
C PHE A 163 -12.96 8.75 18.19
N LEU A 164 -12.62 8.89 16.92
CA LEU A 164 -11.25 9.02 16.44
C LEU A 164 -10.98 10.44 15.96
N THR A 165 -9.86 10.99 16.41
CA THR A 165 -9.31 12.20 15.82
C THR A 165 -8.37 11.82 14.68
N LEU A 166 -8.73 12.18 13.45
CA LEU A 166 -7.91 11.93 12.27
C LEU A 166 -7.17 13.18 11.83
N ASN A 167 -5.88 13.01 11.55
CA ASN A 167 -5.00 14.03 10.99
C ASN A 167 -4.81 13.87 9.46
N PHE A 168 -5.43 12.87 8.87
CA PHE A 168 -5.31 12.51 7.46
C PHE A 168 -6.68 12.26 6.84
N ASP A 169 -6.77 12.46 5.52
CA ASP A 169 -7.94 12.14 4.72
C ASP A 169 -7.53 11.45 3.41
N PHE A 170 -8.51 10.85 2.72
CA PHE A 170 -8.34 10.24 1.40
C PHE A 170 -8.92 11.17 0.34
N LYS A 171 -8.04 11.88 -0.37
CA LYS A 171 -8.45 12.75 -1.48
C LYS A 171 -8.57 11.94 -2.77
N THR A 172 -9.74 11.91 -3.36
CA THR A 172 -9.96 11.22 -4.64
C THR A 172 -9.17 11.89 -5.77
N ILE A 173 -8.45 11.07 -6.53
CA ILE A 173 -7.61 11.48 -7.67
C ILE A 173 -8.21 10.98 -8.97
N ILE A 174 -8.65 9.72 -9.02
CA ILE A 174 -9.41 9.17 -10.15
C ILE A 174 -10.78 8.78 -9.59
N ASP A 175 -11.83 9.34 -10.18
CA ASP A 175 -13.20 9.15 -9.72
C ASP A 175 -14.03 8.38 -10.75
N LYS A 176 -14.79 7.42 -10.26
CA LYS A 176 -15.87 6.70 -11.00
C LYS A 176 -15.47 6.19 -12.39
N ASN A 177 -14.30 5.56 -12.49
CA ASN A 177 -13.89 4.93 -13.73
C ASN A 177 -14.46 3.50 -13.79
N ASP A 178 -15.21 3.18 -14.83
CA ASP A 178 -15.81 1.86 -15.10
C ASP A 178 -14.98 1.02 -16.08
N ASP A 179 -14.02 1.62 -16.78
CA ASP A 179 -13.04 0.92 -17.60
C ASP A 179 -11.82 0.50 -16.73
N LYS A 180 -11.79 -0.77 -16.36
CA LYS A 180 -10.74 -1.35 -15.50
C LYS A 180 -9.34 -1.17 -16.10
N GLU A 181 -9.15 -1.44 -17.38
CA GLU A 181 -7.84 -1.38 -18.04
C GLU A 181 -7.32 0.05 -18.09
N LYS A 182 -8.17 0.99 -18.48
CA LYS A 182 -7.85 2.41 -18.48
C LYS A 182 -7.54 2.92 -17.07
N PHE A 183 -8.35 2.53 -16.09
CA PHE A 183 -8.12 2.88 -14.68
C PHE A 183 -6.76 2.37 -14.19
N ILE A 184 -6.45 1.08 -14.39
CA ILE A 184 -5.20 0.48 -13.95
C ILE A 184 -4.02 1.17 -14.62
N LYS A 185 -4.10 1.42 -15.94
CA LYS A 185 -3.03 2.12 -16.66
C LYS A 185 -2.79 3.51 -16.07
N GLN A 186 -3.83 4.30 -15.91
CA GLN A 186 -3.71 5.65 -15.35
C GLN A 186 -3.18 5.62 -13.90
N ALA A 187 -3.73 4.76 -13.04
CA ALA A 187 -3.29 4.62 -11.65
C ALA A 187 -1.82 4.22 -11.54
N LEU A 188 -1.36 3.30 -12.40
CA LEU A 188 0.04 2.88 -12.43
C LEU A 188 0.95 4.00 -12.92
N ASP A 189 0.67 4.56 -14.09
CA ASP A 189 1.58 5.49 -14.75
C ASP A 189 1.72 6.82 -13.99
N GLU A 190 0.61 7.34 -13.46
CA GLU A 190 0.59 8.65 -12.82
C GLU A 190 0.88 8.62 -11.31
N TYR A 191 0.56 7.49 -10.61
CA TYR A 191 0.59 7.48 -9.14
C TYR A 191 1.44 6.38 -8.51
N ILE A 192 1.32 5.14 -8.99
CA ILE A 192 1.94 3.99 -8.31
C ILE A 192 3.40 3.83 -8.72
N LEU A 193 3.70 3.80 -10.02
CA LEU A 193 5.06 3.58 -10.52
C LEU A 193 6.04 4.69 -10.16
N PRO A 194 5.69 5.98 -10.20
CA PRO A 194 6.59 7.03 -9.76
C PRO A 194 6.99 6.92 -8.28
N ARG A 195 6.12 6.35 -7.45
CA ARG A 195 6.40 6.11 -6.02
C ARG A 195 7.14 4.80 -5.77
N ALA A 196 6.87 3.78 -6.56
CA ALA A 196 7.57 2.49 -6.48
C ALA A 196 9.01 2.58 -7.02
N PHE A 197 9.22 3.41 -8.02
CA PHE A 197 10.50 3.62 -8.71
C PHE A 197 10.75 5.13 -8.86
N PRO A 198 11.10 5.84 -7.78
CA PRO A 198 11.40 7.26 -7.87
C PRO A 198 12.59 7.48 -8.82
N PRO A 199 12.62 8.60 -9.59
CA PRO A 199 13.75 8.93 -10.43
C PRO A 199 15.01 9.00 -9.57
N GLU A 200 16.12 8.49 -10.08
CA GLU A 200 17.42 8.62 -9.43
C GLU A 200 17.71 10.12 -9.24
N ILE A 201 17.87 10.54 -7.99
CA ILE A 201 18.39 11.88 -7.70
C ILE A 201 19.85 11.84 -8.16
N ASN A 202 20.14 12.43 -9.33
CA ASN A 202 21.51 12.64 -9.76
C ASN A 202 22.22 13.39 -8.63
N SER A 203 23.03 12.69 -7.84
CA SER A 203 23.96 13.31 -6.92
C SER A 203 24.84 14.24 -7.78
N PRO A 204 24.99 15.53 -7.39
CA PRO A 204 25.86 16.43 -8.12
C PRO A 204 27.23 15.76 -8.22
N SER A 205 27.68 15.56 -9.46
CA SER A 205 28.97 14.96 -9.76
C SER A 205 30.04 15.66 -8.92
N ALA A 206 30.75 14.92 -8.09
CA ALA A 206 31.91 15.39 -7.36
C ALA A 206 33.07 15.64 -8.36
N ASN A 207 32.87 16.59 -9.25
CA ASN A 207 33.88 17.10 -10.14
C ASN A 207 34.24 18.51 -9.69
N GLY A 208 35.41 18.66 -9.05
CA GLY A 208 35.99 19.95 -8.83
C GLY A 208 36.71 20.18 -7.51
N LEU A 209 37.61 19.28 -7.10
CA LEU A 209 38.70 19.66 -6.21
C LEU A 209 40.03 19.26 -6.86
N SER A 210 40.42 20.03 -7.84
CA SER A 210 41.83 20.06 -8.27
C SER A 210 42.67 20.69 -7.14
N ILE A 211 43.34 19.87 -6.38
CA ILE A 211 44.35 20.31 -5.43
C ILE A 211 45.56 20.77 -6.27
N ASN A 212 45.70 22.06 -6.49
CA ASN A 212 46.95 22.65 -6.95
C ASN A 212 47.99 22.49 -5.82
N LYS A 213 48.88 21.51 -5.98
CA LYS A 213 50.15 21.50 -5.28
C LYS A 213 51.05 22.50 -5.99
N THR A 214 51.31 23.60 -5.34
CA THR A 214 52.43 24.50 -5.68
C THR A 214 53.59 24.20 -4.72
N THR A 215 54.70 23.95 -5.30
CA THR A 215 56.07 23.79 -4.79
C THR A 215 56.41 24.63 -3.55
#